data_bbef7c71a2fc778bf3896d4c20858b7b
#
_entry.id   bbef7c71a2fc778bf3896d4c20858b7b
#
_cell.length_a   1.000
_cell.length_b   1.000
_cell.length_c   1.000
_cell.angle_alpha   90.00
_cell.angle_beta   90.00
_cell.angle_gamma   90.00
#
_symmetry.space_group_name_H-M   'P 1'
#
loop_
_entity.id
_entity.type
_entity.pdbx_description
1 polymer ?
#
loop_
_entity_poly.entity_id
_entity_poly.type
_entity_poly.pdbx_seq_one_letter_code
_entity_poly.pdbx_strand_id
1 'polypeptide(L)'
;QLLSLILAQAKKIHCGNPLSTQTQMGPLHLPNAALHMHSLVNEAISKGAICRLGGLLPKSSVFYPPTVLEQVPLDARVWQEEVFGPVLPIAIARDEEEAIIMANQSDFGLAAAIYTKDLHKAKSIAKRLQVGSVYINRYTSSDIHLPFGGIKNSGYGRELSQQGFINSVSYTHLRAHETRGN
;
A
#
# COMPACT_ATOMS: atom_id res chain seq x y z
N GLN A 1 -17.25 11.36 8.57
CA GLN A 1 -17.98 10.08 8.62
C GLN A 1 -17.04 8.89 8.37
N LEU A 2 -16.26 8.84 7.28
CA LEU A 2 -15.32 7.73 7.00
C LEU A 2 -14.28 7.54 8.11
N LEU A 3 -13.64 8.60 8.55
CA LEU A 3 -12.64 8.54 9.63
C LEU A 3 -13.22 7.93 10.91
N SER A 4 -14.45 8.30 11.30
CA SER A 4 -15.10 7.73 12.49
C SER A 4 -15.32 6.23 12.38
N LEU A 5 -15.67 5.72 11.19
CA LEU A 5 -15.81 4.30 10.92
C LEU A 5 -14.46 3.57 10.97
N ILE A 6 -13.43 4.16 10.36
CA ILE A 6 -12.05 3.63 10.42
C ILE A 6 -11.60 3.49 11.87
N LEU A 7 -11.74 4.55 12.67
CA LEU A 7 -11.35 4.54 14.09
C LEU A 7 -12.13 3.49 14.88
N ALA A 8 -13.43 3.34 14.63
CA ALA A 8 -14.26 2.35 15.29
C ALA A 8 -13.83 0.90 14.97
N GLN A 9 -13.38 0.63 13.75
CA GLN A 9 -12.86 -0.69 13.38
C GLN A 9 -11.43 -0.91 13.89
N ALA A 10 -10.55 0.07 13.74
CA ALA A 10 -9.15 -0.05 14.18
C ALA A 10 -9.04 -0.29 15.70
N LYS A 11 -9.93 0.30 16.51
CA LYS A 11 -10.00 0.07 17.98
C LYS A 11 -10.35 -1.38 18.35
N LYS A 12 -10.98 -2.14 17.46
CA LYS A 12 -11.37 -3.54 17.72
C LYS A 12 -10.24 -4.52 17.46
N ILE A 13 -9.17 -4.10 16.78
CA ILE A 13 -8.07 -4.98 16.41
C ILE A 13 -7.31 -5.38 17.68
N HIS A 14 -7.32 -6.66 17.98
CA HIS A 14 -6.62 -7.24 19.10
C HIS A 14 -5.22 -7.70 18.70
N CYS A 15 -4.20 -7.04 19.27
CA CYS A 15 -2.80 -7.40 19.05
C CYS A 15 -2.35 -8.38 20.15
N GLY A 16 -1.66 -9.46 19.76
CA GLY A 16 -1.25 -10.45 20.76
C GLY A 16 -0.49 -11.64 20.19
N ASN A 17 -0.41 -12.70 20.98
CA ASN A 17 0.22 -13.96 20.58
C ASN A 17 -0.52 -14.57 19.39
N PRO A 18 0.16 -14.83 18.25
CA PRO A 18 -0.48 -15.40 17.05
C PRO A 18 -1.07 -16.81 17.24
N LEU A 19 -0.69 -17.52 18.29
CA LEU A 19 -1.27 -18.82 18.64
C LEU A 19 -2.63 -18.70 19.38
N SER A 20 -3.02 -17.50 19.78
CA SER A 20 -4.32 -17.24 20.38
C SER A 20 -5.39 -16.97 19.31
N THR A 21 -6.53 -17.65 19.42
CA THR A 21 -7.68 -17.43 18.53
C THR A 21 -8.30 -16.04 18.63
N GLN A 22 -7.97 -15.29 19.68
CA GLN A 22 -8.43 -13.91 19.90
C GLN A 22 -7.54 -12.88 19.19
N THR A 23 -6.34 -13.28 18.77
CA THR A 23 -5.39 -12.36 18.14
C THR A 23 -5.75 -12.12 16.68
N GLN A 24 -5.88 -10.87 16.29
CA GLN A 24 -6.11 -10.44 14.91
C GLN A 24 -4.84 -9.88 14.28
N MET A 25 -3.89 -9.40 15.10
CA MET A 25 -2.61 -8.90 14.63
C MET A 25 -1.48 -9.39 15.54
N GLY A 26 -0.55 -10.12 14.96
CA GLY A 26 0.64 -10.65 15.61
C GLY A 26 1.76 -9.61 15.79
N PRO A 27 2.96 -10.06 16.19
CA PRO A 27 4.13 -9.20 16.30
C PRO A 27 4.62 -8.73 14.93
N LEU A 28 5.38 -7.65 14.93
CA LEU A 28 6.06 -7.14 13.76
C LEU A 28 7.20 -8.08 13.33
N HIS A 29 7.59 -8.00 12.07
CA HIS A 29 8.55 -8.91 11.44
C HIS A 29 10.01 -8.75 11.93
N LEU A 30 10.38 -7.58 12.49
CA LEU A 30 11.72 -7.31 13.02
C LEU A 30 11.66 -6.79 14.46
N PRO A 31 12.66 -7.13 15.30
CA PRO A 31 12.71 -6.69 16.70
C PRO A 31 12.60 -5.18 16.88
N ASN A 32 13.21 -4.39 15.98
CA ASN A 32 13.24 -2.92 16.08
C ASN A 32 12.19 -2.22 15.20
N ALA A 33 11.29 -2.97 14.55
CA ALA A 33 10.29 -2.39 13.67
C ALA A 33 9.35 -1.42 14.39
N ALA A 34 9.00 -1.70 15.65
CA ALA A 34 8.16 -0.80 16.45
C ALA A 34 8.85 0.55 16.74
N LEU A 35 10.15 0.55 17.00
CA LEU A 35 10.92 1.79 17.20
C LEU A 35 10.98 2.62 15.92
N HIS A 36 11.21 1.96 14.78
CA HIS A 36 11.20 2.62 13.48
C HIS A 36 9.83 3.25 13.19
N MET A 37 8.73 2.49 13.35
CA MET A 37 7.38 3.03 13.17
C MET A 37 7.09 4.20 14.10
N HIS A 38 7.48 4.09 15.37
CA HIS A 38 7.30 5.16 16.33
C HIS A 38 8.05 6.43 15.92
N SER A 39 9.25 6.30 15.35
CA SER A 39 9.99 7.45 14.81
C SER A 39 9.28 8.12 13.64
N LEU A 40 8.69 7.33 12.72
CA LEU A 40 7.91 7.86 11.60
C LEU A 40 6.64 8.58 12.08
N VAL A 41 5.94 7.98 13.03
CA VAL A 41 4.71 8.57 13.62
C VAL A 41 5.02 9.88 14.34
N ASN A 42 6.07 9.93 15.16
CA ASN A 42 6.47 11.14 15.87
C ASN A 42 6.94 12.24 14.91
N GLU A 43 7.66 11.89 13.87
CA GLU A 43 8.06 12.85 12.83
C GLU A 43 6.83 13.45 12.14
N ALA A 44 5.87 12.62 11.73
CA ALA A 44 4.63 13.10 11.14
C ALA A 44 3.85 14.02 12.08
N ILE A 45 3.76 13.68 13.38
CA ILE A 45 3.11 14.52 14.40
C ILE A 45 3.84 15.86 14.54
N SER A 46 5.17 15.85 14.58
CA SER A 46 5.98 17.08 14.67
C SER A 46 5.79 18.00 13.47
N LYS A 47 5.43 17.44 12.31
CA LYS A 47 5.09 18.17 11.08
C LYS A 47 3.61 18.59 11.01
N GLY A 48 2.79 18.28 12.01
CA GLY A 48 1.40 18.72 12.09
C GLY A 48 0.34 17.64 11.86
N ALA A 49 0.72 16.37 11.67
CA ALA A 49 -0.24 15.28 11.63
C ALA A 49 -0.94 15.09 12.99
N ILE A 50 -2.22 14.73 12.96
CA ILE A 50 -3.01 14.50 14.16
C ILE A 50 -3.12 13.00 14.42
N CYS A 51 -2.57 12.51 15.53
CA CYS A 51 -2.74 11.12 15.93
C CYS A 51 -4.14 10.90 16.54
N ARG A 52 -4.99 10.17 15.84
CA ARG A 52 -6.38 9.88 16.25
C ARG A 52 -6.51 8.57 17.02
N LEU A 53 -5.59 7.65 16.82
CA LEU A 53 -5.54 6.36 17.50
C LEU A 53 -4.11 5.85 17.56
N GLY A 54 -3.75 5.13 18.59
CA GLY A 54 -2.43 4.52 18.74
C GLY A 54 -1.30 5.52 19.00
N GLY A 55 -0.20 5.37 18.27
CA GLY A 55 0.95 6.28 18.36
C GLY A 55 1.84 6.12 19.58
N LEU A 56 1.52 5.22 20.48
CA LEU A 56 2.31 4.98 21.69
C LEU A 56 3.28 3.82 21.48
N LEU A 57 4.52 3.99 21.88
CA LEU A 57 5.50 2.92 21.86
C LEU A 57 5.22 1.94 23.01
N PRO A 58 4.92 0.67 22.69
CA PRO A 58 4.72 -0.33 23.73
C PRO A 58 6.02 -0.66 24.46
N LYS A 59 5.91 -1.24 25.65
CA LYS A 59 7.08 -1.74 26.41
C LYS A 59 7.82 -2.84 25.66
N SER A 60 7.12 -3.62 24.81
CA SER A 60 7.71 -4.65 23.96
C SER A 60 7.93 -4.09 22.54
N SER A 61 9.16 -4.16 22.08
CA SER A 61 9.59 -3.65 20.75
C SER A 61 9.08 -4.45 19.55
N VAL A 62 8.41 -5.59 19.78
CA VAL A 62 7.88 -6.45 18.70
C VAL A 62 6.42 -6.17 18.35
N PHE A 63 5.74 -5.36 19.12
CA PHE A 63 4.36 -4.95 18.85
C PHE A 63 4.28 -3.45 18.59
N TYR A 64 3.39 -3.05 17.72
CA TYR A 64 2.98 -1.66 17.56
C TYR A 64 1.46 -1.60 17.44
N PRO A 65 0.77 -0.71 18.15
CA PRO A 65 -0.68 -0.68 18.11
C PRO A 65 -1.18 -0.13 16.76
N PRO A 66 -2.38 -0.53 16.31
CA PRO A 66 -3.05 0.14 15.20
C PRO A 66 -3.06 1.64 15.42
N THR A 67 -2.46 2.36 14.49
CA THR A 67 -2.25 3.80 14.58
C THR A 67 -2.89 4.50 13.40
N VAL A 68 -3.67 5.54 13.65
CA VAL A 68 -4.33 6.34 12.60
C VAL A 68 -3.88 7.79 12.74
N LEU A 69 -3.26 8.28 11.68
CA LEU A 69 -2.83 9.67 11.55
C LEU A 69 -3.72 10.40 10.55
N GLU A 70 -4.22 11.57 10.92
CA GLU A 70 -5.03 12.44 10.07
C GLU A 70 -4.24 13.70 9.72
N GLN A 71 -4.56 14.31 8.58
CA GLN A 71 -3.92 15.53 8.05
C GLN A 71 -2.39 15.37 7.91
N VAL A 72 -1.96 14.18 7.47
CA VAL A 72 -0.55 13.89 7.30
C VAL A 72 0.04 14.75 6.19
N PRO A 73 1.10 15.54 6.46
CA PRO A 73 1.81 16.27 5.41
C PRO A 73 2.45 15.32 4.41
N LEU A 74 2.44 15.67 3.12
CA LEU A 74 2.96 14.82 2.05
C LEU A 74 4.49 14.66 2.08
N ASP A 75 5.20 15.58 2.75
CA ASP A 75 6.63 15.50 2.99
C ASP A 75 7.00 14.75 4.28
N ALA A 76 6.01 14.22 5.02
CA ALA A 76 6.27 13.35 6.16
C ALA A 76 6.79 11.99 5.70
N ARG A 77 7.77 11.44 6.42
CA ARG A 77 8.38 10.15 6.08
C ARG A 77 7.35 9.01 6.04
N VAL A 78 6.34 9.03 6.89
CA VAL A 78 5.25 8.04 6.90
C VAL A 78 4.43 8.05 5.60
N TRP A 79 4.49 9.12 4.81
CA TRP A 79 3.87 9.23 3.49
C TRP A 79 4.82 8.81 2.37
N GLN A 80 6.12 9.01 2.54
CA GLN A 80 7.13 8.79 1.51
C GLN A 80 7.79 7.41 1.57
N GLU A 81 7.87 6.81 2.77
CA GLU A 81 8.51 5.52 2.99
C GLU A 81 7.50 4.39 3.11
N GLU A 82 7.92 3.16 2.82
CA GLU A 82 7.14 1.96 3.11
C GLU A 82 7.16 1.69 4.62
N VAL A 83 6.02 1.91 5.28
CA VAL A 83 5.94 1.81 6.75
C VAL A 83 6.04 0.37 7.26
N PHE A 84 5.54 -0.59 6.51
CA PHE A 84 5.53 -2.03 6.82
C PHE A 84 4.96 -2.37 8.21
N GLY A 85 3.83 -1.72 8.55
CA GLY A 85 3.18 -1.93 9.85
C GLY A 85 1.83 -1.25 9.99
N PRO A 86 1.21 -1.32 11.17
CA PRO A 86 -0.18 -0.94 11.40
C PRO A 86 -0.37 0.58 11.55
N VAL A 87 0.19 1.36 10.66
CA VAL A 87 0.03 2.82 10.65
C VAL A 87 -0.72 3.22 9.38
N LEU A 88 -1.84 3.88 9.53
CA LEU A 88 -2.68 4.41 8.47
C LEU A 88 -2.54 5.93 8.41
N PRO A 89 -1.76 6.48 7.47
CA PRO A 89 -1.72 7.90 7.20
C PRO A 89 -2.93 8.30 6.34
N ILE A 90 -3.58 9.40 6.70
CA ILE A 90 -4.72 9.98 5.97
C ILE A 90 -4.38 11.43 5.65
N ALA A 91 -4.46 11.77 4.37
CA ALA A 91 -4.42 13.14 3.89
C ALA A 91 -5.75 13.50 3.23
N ILE A 92 -6.06 14.78 3.18
CA ILE A 92 -7.33 15.30 2.64
C ILE A 92 -7.00 16.12 1.40
N ALA A 93 -7.53 15.70 0.25
CA ALA A 93 -7.46 16.48 -0.98
C ALA A 93 -8.66 17.45 -1.06
N ARG A 94 -8.43 18.62 -1.61
CA ARG A 94 -9.47 19.65 -1.85
C ARG A 94 -10.41 19.24 -2.97
N ASP A 95 -9.87 18.54 -3.96
CA ASP A 95 -10.58 18.11 -5.15
C ASP A 95 -9.94 16.83 -5.73
N GLU A 96 -10.49 16.36 -6.84
CA GLU A 96 -10.04 15.15 -7.53
C GLU A 96 -8.65 15.30 -8.13
N GLU A 97 -8.33 16.45 -8.70
CA GLU A 97 -7.03 16.69 -9.33
C GLU A 97 -5.92 16.63 -8.28
N GLU A 98 -6.12 17.26 -7.14
CA GLU A 98 -5.20 17.19 -6.03
C GLU A 98 -5.06 15.75 -5.51
N ALA A 99 -6.16 15.00 -5.38
CA ALA A 99 -6.11 13.61 -4.95
C ALA A 99 -5.26 12.73 -5.88
N ILE A 100 -5.37 12.93 -7.20
CA ILE A 100 -4.56 12.21 -8.19
C ILE A 100 -3.09 12.62 -8.09
N ILE A 101 -2.80 13.90 -7.94
CA ILE A 101 -1.43 14.40 -7.76
C ILE A 101 -0.82 13.79 -6.51
N MET A 102 -1.52 13.85 -5.38
CA MET A 102 -1.08 13.27 -4.10
C MET A 102 -0.81 11.77 -4.21
N ALA A 103 -1.73 11.03 -4.85
CA ALA A 103 -1.56 9.58 -5.03
C ALA A 103 -0.35 9.22 -5.91
N ASN A 104 0.00 10.07 -6.86
CA ASN A 104 1.12 9.85 -7.78
C ASN A 104 2.47 10.36 -7.26
N GLN A 105 2.51 11.14 -6.19
CA GLN A 105 3.75 11.68 -5.62
C GLN A 105 4.64 10.62 -4.98
N SER A 106 4.09 9.47 -4.60
CA SER A 106 4.87 8.38 -4.02
C SER A 106 5.87 7.80 -5.03
N ASP A 107 7.06 7.46 -4.55
CA ASP A 107 8.06 6.70 -5.32
C ASP A 107 7.66 5.24 -5.51
N PHE A 108 6.56 4.81 -4.91
CA PHE A 108 5.98 3.48 -5.05
C PHE A 108 4.74 3.50 -5.94
N GLY A 109 4.43 2.37 -6.55
CA GLY A 109 3.29 2.23 -7.43
C GLY A 109 2.83 0.77 -7.59
N LEU A 110 2.48 0.10 -6.49
CA LEU A 110 2.02 -1.28 -6.55
C LEU A 110 0.55 -1.36 -6.94
N ALA A 111 -0.32 -0.82 -6.11
CA ALA A 111 -1.76 -0.88 -6.33
C ALA A 111 -2.48 0.30 -5.67
N ALA A 112 -3.66 0.63 -6.21
CA ALA A 112 -4.56 1.62 -5.64
C ALA A 112 -6.00 1.09 -5.59
N ALA A 113 -6.81 1.63 -4.67
CA ALA A 113 -8.24 1.38 -4.61
C ALA A 113 -9.01 2.71 -4.69
N ILE A 114 -10.07 2.73 -5.51
CA ILE A 114 -10.95 3.89 -5.68
C ILE A 114 -12.35 3.49 -5.20
N TYR A 115 -12.91 4.25 -4.27
CA TYR A 115 -14.26 4.03 -3.77
C TYR A 115 -15.16 5.21 -4.17
N THR A 116 -16.14 4.95 -5.03
CA THR A 116 -17.08 5.96 -5.53
C THR A 116 -18.35 5.31 -6.05
N LYS A 117 -19.44 6.08 -6.09
CA LYS A 117 -20.69 5.68 -6.76
C LYS A 117 -20.64 5.90 -8.27
N ASP A 118 -19.78 6.79 -8.76
CA ASP A 118 -19.60 7.10 -10.17
C ASP A 118 -18.50 6.20 -10.78
N LEU A 119 -18.92 5.12 -11.42
CA LEU A 119 -18.02 4.17 -12.05
C LEU A 119 -17.33 4.73 -13.30
N HIS A 120 -17.96 5.66 -14.01
CA HIS A 120 -17.36 6.30 -15.17
C HIS A 120 -16.17 7.17 -14.73
N LYS A 121 -16.39 7.97 -13.70
CA LYS A 121 -15.37 8.78 -13.05
C LYS A 121 -14.24 7.93 -12.50
N ALA A 122 -14.55 6.82 -11.81
CA ALA A 122 -13.53 5.89 -11.31
C ALA A 122 -12.61 5.36 -12.41
N LYS A 123 -13.18 4.97 -13.57
CA LYS A 123 -12.39 4.51 -14.72
C LYS A 123 -11.50 5.60 -15.32
N SER A 124 -11.95 6.84 -15.32
CA SER A 124 -11.16 7.99 -15.75
C SER A 124 -9.97 8.24 -14.82
N ILE A 125 -10.22 8.25 -13.51
CA ILE A 125 -9.17 8.41 -12.49
C ILE A 125 -8.16 7.26 -12.57
N ALA A 126 -8.63 6.02 -12.69
CA ALA A 126 -7.77 4.84 -12.74
C ALA A 126 -6.70 4.92 -13.84
N LYS A 127 -7.02 5.51 -14.99
CA LYS A 127 -6.07 5.70 -16.11
C LYS A 127 -4.97 6.73 -15.81
N ARG A 128 -5.18 7.57 -14.80
CA ARG A 128 -4.27 8.66 -14.41
C ARG A 128 -3.38 8.29 -13.22
N LEU A 129 -3.71 7.20 -12.50
CA LEU A 129 -2.92 6.72 -11.38
C LEU A 129 -1.70 5.95 -11.88
N GLN A 130 -0.54 6.29 -11.33
CA GLN A 130 0.74 5.66 -11.64
C GLN A 130 0.99 4.46 -10.72
N VAL A 131 0.23 3.40 -10.93
CA VAL A 131 0.32 2.14 -10.17
C VAL A 131 0.15 0.94 -11.09
N GLY A 132 0.60 -0.22 -10.66
CA GLY A 132 0.50 -1.46 -11.44
C GLY A 132 -0.93 -1.97 -11.57
N SER A 133 -1.78 -1.77 -10.56
CA SER A 133 -3.18 -2.23 -10.56
C SER A 133 -4.10 -1.23 -9.86
N VAL A 134 -5.32 -1.05 -10.38
CA VAL A 134 -6.36 -0.23 -9.75
C VAL A 134 -7.62 -1.05 -9.52
N TYR A 135 -8.12 -0.99 -8.30
CA TYR A 135 -9.34 -1.66 -7.86
C TYR A 135 -10.45 -0.66 -7.63
N ILE A 136 -11.64 -0.90 -8.17
CA ILE A 136 -12.79 0.00 -8.02
C ILE A 136 -13.81 -0.64 -7.09
N ASN A 137 -14.15 0.06 -6.00
CA ASN A 137 -15.10 -0.36 -4.96
C ASN A 137 -14.78 -1.72 -4.32
N ARG A 138 -13.51 -2.07 -4.28
CA ARG A 138 -13.00 -3.26 -3.58
C ARG A 138 -11.60 -2.99 -3.05
N TYR A 139 -11.19 -3.76 -2.06
CA TYR A 139 -9.79 -3.73 -1.59
C TYR A 139 -8.86 -4.39 -2.61
N THR A 140 -7.59 -4.08 -2.52
CA THR A 140 -6.54 -4.71 -3.33
C THR A 140 -6.44 -6.19 -2.99
N SER A 141 -6.53 -7.06 -4.00
CA SER A 141 -6.46 -8.50 -3.84
C SER A 141 -5.91 -9.15 -5.10
N SER A 142 -5.14 -10.22 -4.93
CA SER A 142 -4.65 -11.00 -6.06
C SER A 142 -5.79 -11.73 -6.75
N ASP A 143 -5.72 -11.79 -8.10
CA ASP A 143 -6.61 -12.57 -8.94
C ASP A 143 -5.74 -13.37 -9.91
N ILE A 144 -5.88 -14.70 -9.90
CA ILE A 144 -5.05 -15.60 -10.71
C ILE A 144 -5.15 -15.35 -12.22
N HIS A 145 -6.21 -14.70 -12.68
CA HIS A 145 -6.44 -14.37 -14.09
C HIS A 145 -5.88 -13.02 -14.51
N LEU A 146 -5.47 -12.18 -13.54
CA LEU A 146 -4.98 -10.82 -13.80
C LEU A 146 -3.50 -10.71 -13.42
N PRO A 147 -2.68 -10.05 -14.27
CA PRO A 147 -1.28 -9.83 -13.93
C PRO A 147 -1.19 -8.90 -12.72
N PHE A 148 -0.41 -9.27 -11.72
CA PHE A 148 -0.15 -8.48 -10.53
C PHE A 148 1.31 -8.06 -10.48
N GLY A 149 1.57 -6.80 -10.19
CA GLY A 149 2.92 -6.26 -10.03
C GLY A 149 2.92 -4.74 -10.02
N GLY A 150 4.03 -4.17 -9.56
CA GLY A 150 4.21 -2.74 -9.39
C GLY A 150 4.89 -2.04 -10.55
N ILE A 151 5.01 -0.74 -10.38
CA ILE A 151 5.87 0.16 -11.16
C ILE A 151 6.68 1.01 -10.17
N LYS A 152 7.55 1.88 -10.65
CA LYS A 152 8.44 2.70 -9.82
C LYS A 152 9.26 1.80 -8.88
N ASN A 153 9.51 2.22 -7.64
CA ASN A 153 10.25 1.45 -6.64
C ASN A 153 9.51 0.22 -6.09
N SER A 154 8.23 0.05 -6.41
CA SER A 154 7.51 -1.20 -6.11
C SER A 154 7.97 -2.39 -6.94
N GLY A 155 8.85 -2.18 -7.90
CA GLY A 155 9.49 -3.22 -8.69
C GLY A 155 8.98 -3.32 -10.13
N TYR A 156 9.46 -4.34 -10.82
CA TYR A 156 9.14 -4.63 -12.22
C TYR A 156 8.73 -6.11 -12.35
N GLY A 157 8.22 -6.46 -13.51
CA GLY A 157 7.69 -7.81 -13.76
C GLY A 157 6.21 -7.93 -13.35
N ARG A 158 5.66 -9.09 -13.59
CA ARG A 158 4.28 -9.41 -13.23
C ARG A 158 4.23 -10.86 -12.74
N GLU A 159 3.44 -11.06 -11.70
CA GLU A 159 3.03 -12.36 -11.18
C GLU A 159 1.62 -12.67 -11.67
N LEU A 160 1.19 -13.89 -11.52
CA LEU A 160 -0.14 -14.38 -11.86
C LEU A 160 -0.46 -14.23 -13.36
N SER A 161 -1.62 -14.74 -13.78
CA SER A 161 -2.06 -14.79 -15.16
C SER A 161 -1.06 -15.48 -16.12
N GLN A 162 -1.37 -15.52 -17.38
CA GLN A 162 -0.45 -15.99 -18.42
C GLN A 162 0.85 -15.16 -18.46
N GLN A 163 0.76 -13.85 -18.21
CA GLN A 163 1.91 -12.95 -18.23
C GLN A 163 2.92 -13.30 -17.12
N GLY A 164 2.44 -13.59 -15.90
CA GLY A 164 3.30 -14.02 -14.80
C GLY A 164 3.97 -15.37 -15.08
N PHE A 165 3.24 -16.28 -15.70
CA PHE A 165 3.82 -17.57 -16.14
C PHE A 165 4.95 -17.36 -17.15
N ILE A 166 4.75 -16.52 -18.18
CA ILE A 166 5.79 -16.21 -19.16
C ILE A 166 7.00 -15.56 -18.50
N ASN A 167 6.79 -14.66 -17.53
CA ASN A 167 7.89 -13.99 -16.82
C ASN A 167 8.70 -14.93 -15.92
N SER A 168 8.12 -16.06 -15.51
CA SER A 168 8.77 -17.03 -14.63
C SER A 168 9.55 -18.13 -15.34
N VAL A 169 9.46 -18.23 -16.67
CA VAL A 169 10.13 -19.25 -17.46
C VAL A 169 11.24 -18.69 -18.34
N SER A 170 12.29 -19.48 -18.53
CA SER A 170 13.34 -19.19 -19.52
C SER A 170 12.86 -19.60 -20.90
N TYR A 171 13.05 -18.74 -21.89
CA TYR A 171 12.82 -19.09 -23.29
C TYR A 171 14.03 -18.71 -24.14
N THR A 172 14.34 -19.56 -25.13
CA THR A 172 15.41 -19.33 -26.07
C THR A 172 14.83 -18.95 -27.42
N HIS A 173 15.24 -17.81 -27.95
CA HIS A 173 14.92 -17.40 -29.32
C HIS A 173 15.95 -18.01 -30.27
N LEU A 174 15.51 -18.91 -31.11
CA LEU A 174 16.30 -19.38 -32.25
C LEU A 174 15.93 -18.54 -33.46
N ARG A 175 16.91 -17.78 -34.00
CA ARG A 175 16.79 -17.12 -35.27
C ARG A 175 17.59 -17.92 -36.31
N ALA A 176 16.91 -18.63 -37.18
CA ALA A 176 17.55 -19.24 -38.34
C ALA A 176 17.72 -18.20 -39.43
N HIS A 177 18.94 -18.03 -39.93
CA HIS A 177 19.18 -17.37 -41.20
C HIS A 177 19.09 -18.43 -42.28
N GLU A 178 18.10 -18.37 -43.16
CA GLU A 178 18.10 -19.13 -44.35
C GLU A 178 19.23 -18.57 -45.26
N THR A 179 20.30 -19.33 -45.38
CA THR A 179 21.26 -19.12 -46.46
C THR A 179 20.58 -19.57 -47.77
N ARG A 180 20.18 -18.63 -48.61
CA ARG A 180 19.84 -18.96 -49.98
C ARG A 180 21.08 -19.60 -50.61
N GLY A 181 21.03 -20.92 -50.81
CA GLY A 181 21.97 -21.61 -51.68
C GLY A 181 21.78 -21.12 -53.11
N ASN A 182 22.86 -20.73 -53.71
CA ASN A 182 22.92 -20.51 -55.18
C ASN A 182 22.71 -21.81 -55.92
#